data_2871bc99c57a7d584775b281d2afc520
#
_entry.id   2871bc99c57a7d584775b281d2afc520
#
_cell.length_a   1.000
_cell.length_b   1.000
_cell.length_c   1.000
_cell.angle_alpha   90.00
_cell.angle_beta   90.00
_cell.angle_gamma   90.00
#
_symmetry.space_group_name_H-M   'P 1'
#
loop_
_entity.id
_entity.type
_entity.pdbx_description
1 polymer ?
#
loop_
_entity_poly.entity_id
_entity_poly.type
_entity_poly.pdbx_seq_one_letter_code
_entity_poly.pdbx_strand_id
1 'polypeptide(L)'
;EIQFIMDGKKYVARNLWMYPLGTIGRDMMYQLFSSFMWTFILLTKGLTAGQIAAVTGIMIGARIFDAFNDPIMGVIIEKTKTRWGKFKPWLAIGMILTVGVIITTFAVDVTGWAFVGLFGAMYFAYSITYTMHDISYWGMIPALSSNPGTRDKYSSRAVLFAGIGSTLAGMLIPMLTVGDGAIGGSTNSGYAWVAVGISVLSLIFICFTIFGVKEVQEDEVKDSSTLVTNKKEAQPVKKDNNGIKKMIKVIAKNKPLLWIIVAFLLQQIGNGLITSGIGSTYIYFQYGFNGGNYSLFSTIGVAATAVLMVLYPTISRNVPRKKLMTILLIVGLIGYAIMGLCTVHFLPLNIEFWVLTAGFTLSNFGQYGIYLVMMISILNTV
;
A
#
# COMPACT_ATOMS: atom_id res chain seq x y z
N GLU A 1 -9.06 -41.10 -1.52
CA GLU A 1 -9.37 -40.08 -2.56
C GLU A 1 -10.38 -39.04 -2.04
N ILE A 2 -11.54 -39.52 -1.52
CA ILE A 2 -12.57 -38.62 -0.93
C ILE A 2 -12.01 -37.82 0.27
N GLN A 3 -11.22 -38.44 1.13
CA GLN A 3 -10.59 -37.78 2.30
C GLN A 3 -9.59 -36.71 1.86
N PHE A 4 -8.81 -36.97 0.82
CA PHE A 4 -7.84 -35.99 0.25
C PHE A 4 -8.53 -34.79 -0.38
N ILE A 5 -9.63 -34.97 -1.11
CA ILE A 5 -10.45 -33.90 -1.69
C ILE A 5 -11.14 -33.08 -0.59
N MET A 6 -11.59 -33.69 0.48
CA MET A 6 -12.21 -33.03 1.62
C MET A 6 -11.17 -32.22 2.41
N ASP A 7 -9.98 -32.72 2.62
CA ASP A 7 -8.90 -32.01 3.28
C ASP A 7 -8.41 -30.82 2.44
N GLY A 8 -8.28 -30.97 1.12
CA GLY A 8 -7.97 -29.88 0.22
C GLY A 8 -8.99 -28.72 0.26
N LYS A 9 -10.29 -29.03 0.28
CA LYS A 9 -11.36 -28.03 0.43
C LYS A 9 -11.30 -27.32 1.80
N LYS A 10 -10.99 -28.04 2.86
CA LYS A 10 -10.86 -27.52 4.23
C LYS A 10 -9.68 -26.56 4.34
N TYR A 11 -8.52 -26.87 3.74
CA TYR A 11 -7.36 -25.97 3.70
C TYR A 11 -7.64 -24.72 2.88
N VAL A 12 -8.29 -24.83 1.74
CA VAL A 12 -8.69 -23.67 0.93
C VAL A 12 -9.60 -22.74 1.73
N ALA A 13 -10.62 -23.27 2.39
CA ALA A 13 -11.54 -22.47 3.20
C ALA A 13 -10.82 -21.77 4.35
N ARG A 14 -9.91 -22.45 5.04
CA ARG A 14 -9.10 -21.88 6.13
C ARG A 14 -8.17 -20.77 5.61
N ASN A 15 -7.44 -21.03 4.53
CA ASN A 15 -6.52 -20.07 3.94
C ASN A 15 -7.24 -18.81 3.44
N LEU A 16 -8.51 -18.91 2.99
CA LEU A 16 -9.33 -17.77 2.54
C LEU A 16 -9.61 -16.75 3.65
N TRP A 17 -9.45 -17.11 4.92
CA TRP A 17 -9.61 -16.20 6.05
C TRP A 17 -8.27 -15.88 6.72
N MET A 18 -7.45 -16.90 6.95
CA MET A 18 -6.18 -16.74 7.69
C MET A 18 -5.14 -15.93 6.91
N TYR A 19 -5.09 -16.10 5.57
CA TYR A 19 -4.15 -15.36 4.74
C TYR A 19 -4.46 -13.85 4.69
N PRO A 20 -5.69 -13.41 4.38
CA PRO A 20 -6.01 -11.98 4.30
C PRO A 20 -5.87 -11.24 5.64
N LEU A 21 -6.10 -11.88 6.77
CA LEU A 21 -5.96 -11.23 8.08
C LEU A 21 -4.57 -10.60 8.30
N GLY A 22 -3.52 -11.22 7.77
CA GLY A 22 -2.16 -10.68 7.88
C GLY A 22 -1.96 -9.31 7.23
N THR A 23 -2.80 -8.93 6.25
CA THR A 23 -2.66 -7.62 5.61
C THR A 23 -3.14 -6.47 6.48
N ILE A 24 -4.07 -6.69 7.40
CA ILE A 24 -4.60 -5.61 8.26
C ILE A 24 -3.45 -4.89 8.97
N GLY A 25 -2.68 -5.61 9.77
CA GLY A 25 -1.58 -5.04 10.52
C GLY A 25 -0.44 -4.54 9.64
N ARG A 26 -0.11 -5.31 8.58
CA ARG A 26 0.91 -4.92 7.61
C ARG A 26 0.61 -3.55 6.98
N ASP A 27 -0.62 -3.36 6.51
CA ASP A 27 -1.01 -2.12 5.86
C ASP A 27 -1.22 -0.97 6.85
N MET A 28 -1.56 -1.25 8.11
CA MET A 28 -1.51 -0.24 9.18
C MET A 28 -0.08 0.29 9.39
N MET A 29 0.93 -0.60 9.43
CA MET A 29 2.35 -0.18 9.54
C MET A 29 2.80 0.59 8.30
N TYR A 30 2.42 0.13 7.11
CA TYR A 30 2.72 0.82 5.87
C TYR A 30 2.14 2.24 5.87
N GLN A 31 0.89 2.39 6.31
CA GLN A 31 0.22 3.69 6.38
C GLN A 31 0.92 4.62 7.37
N LEU A 32 1.29 4.13 8.56
CA LEU A 32 2.03 4.92 9.55
C LEU A 32 3.36 5.42 8.97
N PHE A 33 4.15 4.54 8.37
CA PHE A 33 5.48 4.89 7.85
C PHE A 33 5.43 5.70 6.56
N SER A 34 4.57 5.33 5.60
CA SER A 34 4.55 5.97 4.28
C SER A 34 3.75 7.27 4.26
N SER A 35 2.60 7.33 4.95
CA SER A 35 1.70 8.48 4.87
C SER A 35 1.89 9.47 6.02
N PHE A 36 2.21 8.99 7.22
CA PHE A 36 2.29 9.85 8.41
C PHE A 36 3.72 10.19 8.86
N MET A 37 4.74 9.60 8.27
CA MET A 37 6.15 9.91 8.59
C MET A 37 6.46 11.40 8.38
N TRP A 38 6.02 11.98 7.27
CA TRP A 38 6.27 13.39 6.98
C TRP A 38 5.56 14.30 7.98
N THR A 39 4.32 13.99 8.33
CA THR A 39 3.55 14.72 9.36
C THR A 39 4.24 14.62 10.73
N PHE A 40 4.70 13.43 11.11
CA PHE A 40 5.48 13.23 12.34
C PHE A 40 6.72 14.14 12.36
N ILE A 41 7.51 14.15 11.32
CA ILE A 41 8.74 14.96 11.23
C ILE A 41 8.42 16.44 11.37
N LEU A 42 7.44 16.95 10.61
CA LEU A 42 7.08 18.36 10.60
C LEU A 42 6.53 18.84 11.95
N LEU A 43 5.72 18.03 12.62
CA LEU A 43 5.05 18.41 13.86
C LEU A 43 5.90 18.19 15.11
N THR A 44 6.91 17.30 15.07
CA THR A 44 7.62 16.89 16.31
C THR A 44 9.10 17.21 16.34
N LYS A 45 9.78 17.37 15.21
CA LYS A 45 11.25 17.43 15.18
C LYS A 45 11.84 18.83 15.04
N GLY A 46 11.07 19.83 14.65
CA GLY A 46 11.51 21.24 14.56
C GLY A 46 12.77 21.43 13.71
N LEU A 47 12.85 20.74 12.56
CA LEU A 47 14.04 20.68 11.72
C LEU A 47 14.28 22.00 10.97
N THR A 48 15.54 22.37 10.80
CA THR A 48 15.97 23.47 9.91
C THR A 48 15.76 23.09 8.43
N ALA A 49 15.74 24.09 7.54
CA ALA A 49 15.60 23.87 6.10
C ALA A 49 16.66 22.90 5.53
N GLY A 50 17.91 23.00 6.01
CA GLY A 50 18.99 22.08 5.60
C GLY A 50 18.76 20.63 6.04
N GLN A 51 18.24 20.43 7.25
CA GLN A 51 17.89 19.11 7.77
C GLN A 51 16.69 18.50 7.03
N ILE A 52 15.68 19.33 6.72
CA ILE A 52 14.54 18.92 5.89
C ILE A 52 15.00 18.49 4.50
N ALA A 53 15.91 19.25 3.87
CA ALA A 53 16.49 18.87 2.58
C ALA A 53 17.27 17.55 2.66
N ALA A 54 18.03 17.32 3.74
CA ALA A 54 18.73 16.05 3.97
C ALA A 54 17.76 14.86 4.14
N VAL A 55 16.70 15.02 4.94
CA VAL A 55 15.63 14.02 5.11
C VAL A 55 14.98 13.69 3.76
N THR A 56 14.64 14.70 2.98
CA THR A 56 14.08 14.52 1.63
C THR A 56 15.03 13.76 0.72
N GLY A 57 16.32 14.10 0.76
CA GLY A 57 17.36 13.39 0.01
C GLY A 57 17.49 11.93 0.41
N ILE A 58 17.40 11.60 1.69
CA ILE A 58 17.36 10.23 2.21
C ILE A 58 16.14 9.47 1.66
N MET A 59 14.96 10.08 1.70
CA MET A 59 13.74 9.47 1.18
C MET A 59 13.84 9.15 -0.32
N ILE A 60 14.38 10.08 -1.11
CA ILE A 60 14.60 9.88 -2.55
C ILE A 60 15.63 8.76 -2.78
N GLY A 61 16.75 8.78 -2.05
CA GLY A 61 17.79 7.76 -2.13
C GLY A 61 17.28 6.37 -1.80
N ALA A 62 16.43 6.25 -0.79
CA ALA A 62 15.81 4.99 -0.42
C ALA A 62 14.85 4.46 -1.51
N ARG A 63 14.11 5.32 -2.20
CA ARG A 63 13.28 4.89 -3.34
C ARG A 63 14.10 4.36 -4.51
N ILE A 64 15.27 4.93 -4.75
CA ILE A 64 16.22 4.40 -5.74
C ILE A 64 16.77 3.05 -5.28
N PHE A 65 17.09 2.94 -3.99
CA PHE A 65 17.57 1.70 -3.39
C PHE A 65 16.52 0.57 -3.49
N ASP A 66 15.23 0.85 -3.26
CA ASP A 66 14.12 -0.12 -3.38
C ASP A 66 14.12 -0.80 -4.77
N ALA A 67 14.39 -0.05 -5.84
CA ALA A 67 14.41 -0.58 -7.20
C ALA A 67 15.46 -1.72 -7.39
N PHE A 68 16.52 -1.72 -6.59
CA PHE A 68 17.53 -2.78 -6.60
C PHE A 68 17.27 -3.84 -5.51
N ASN A 69 16.79 -3.42 -4.35
CA ASN A 69 16.54 -4.28 -3.20
C ASN A 69 15.44 -5.32 -3.50
N ASP A 70 14.35 -4.91 -4.13
CA ASP A 70 13.19 -5.77 -4.39
C ASP A 70 13.53 -7.00 -5.28
N PRO A 71 14.22 -6.86 -6.43
CA PRO A 71 14.63 -8.00 -7.22
C PRO A 71 15.61 -8.94 -6.49
N ILE A 72 16.55 -8.37 -5.72
CA ILE A 72 17.52 -9.15 -4.95
C ILE A 72 16.80 -9.99 -3.91
N MET A 73 15.89 -9.38 -3.15
CA MET A 73 15.12 -10.06 -2.13
C MET A 73 14.23 -11.15 -2.71
N GLY A 74 13.59 -10.89 -3.87
CA GLY A 74 12.81 -11.89 -4.59
C GLY A 74 13.64 -13.14 -4.92
N VAL A 75 14.85 -12.98 -5.43
CA VAL A 75 15.78 -14.11 -5.72
C VAL A 75 16.18 -14.87 -4.44
N ILE A 76 16.42 -14.16 -3.33
CA ILE A 76 16.79 -14.79 -2.05
C ILE A 76 15.61 -15.66 -1.55
N ILE A 77 14.41 -15.12 -1.57
CA ILE A 77 13.19 -15.83 -1.14
C ILE A 77 12.95 -17.07 -2.02
N GLU A 78 13.08 -16.94 -3.34
CA GLU A 78 12.89 -18.08 -4.25
C GLU A 78 13.86 -19.23 -4.03
N LYS A 79 15.10 -18.93 -3.63
CA LYS A 79 16.13 -19.93 -3.34
C LYS A 79 15.99 -20.56 -1.95
N THR A 80 15.17 -20.01 -1.08
CA THR A 80 15.00 -20.47 0.30
C THR A 80 14.18 -21.76 0.34
N LYS A 81 14.70 -22.75 1.05
CA LYS A 81 14.04 -24.04 1.31
C LYS A 81 14.07 -24.31 2.80
N THR A 82 12.93 -24.23 3.48
CA THR A 82 12.82 -24.52 4.91
C THR A 82 11.64 -25.44 5.21
N ARG A 83 11.63 -26.03 6.43
CA ARG A 83 10.51 -26.86 6.91
C ARG A 83 9.19 -26.07 7.04
N TRP A 84 9.26 -24.74 7.10
CA TRP A 84 8.09 -23.85 7.21
C TRP A 84 7.58 -23.37 5.85
N GLY A 85 8.15 -23.86 4.74
CA GLY A 85 7.94 -23.33 3.41
C GLY A 85 9.03 -22.33 3.00
N LYS A 86 8.88 -21.70 1.86
CA LYS A 86 9.88 -20.74 1.38
C LYS A 86 9.57 -19.29 1.77
N PHE A 87 8.30 -18.94 2.00
CA PHE A 87 7.85 -17.56 2.25
C PHE A 87 7.73 -17.23 3.75
N LYS A 88 7.21 -18.15 4.56
CA LYS A 88 6.91 -17.91 5.98
C LYS A 88 8.10 -17.46 6.82
N PRO A 89 9.34 -18.00 6.67
CA PRO A 89 10.48 -17.53 7.44
C PRO A 89 10.78 -16.05 7.19
N TRP A 90 10.76 -15.64 5.93
CA TRP A 90 11.01 -14.25 5.54
C TRP A 90 9.88 -13.31 5.96
N LEU A 91 8.65 -13.80 5.93
CA LEU A 91 7.48 -13.10 6.44
C LEU A 91 7.63 -12.83 7.95
N ALA A 92 8.04 -13.83 8.73
CA ALA A 92 8.22 -13.70 10.18
C ALA A 92 9.41 -12.79 10.53
N ILE A 93 10.58 -13.05 9.96
CA ILE A 93 11.80 -12.26 10.23
C ILE A 93 11.59 -10.82 9.78
N GLY A 94 11.10 -10.60 8.55
CA GLY A 94 10.85 -9.27 8.03
C GLY A 94 9.87 -8.48 8.90
N MET A 95 8.79 -9.11 9.36
CA MET A 95 7.81 -8.46 10.24
C MET A 95 8.41 -8.06 11.59
N ILE A 96 9.14 -8.95 12.26
CA ILE A 96 9.79 -8.66 13.55
C ILE A 96 10.78 -7.52 13.42
N LEU A 97 11.62 -7.54 12.39
CA LEU A 97 12.59 -6.49 12.14
C LEU A 97 11.92 -5.15 11.79
N THR A 98 10.85 -5.17 10.97
CA THR A 98 10.08 -3.97 10.63
C THR A 98 9.45 -3.35 11.87
N VAL A 99 8.91 -4.15 12.77
CA VAL A 99 8.38 -3.69 14.08
C VAL A 99 9.48 -2.98 14.88
N GLY A 100 10.67 -3.56 14.98
CA GLY A 100 11.81 -2.94 15.66
C GLY A 100 12.18 -1.59 15.04
N VAL A 101 12.24 -1.51 13.72
CA VAL A 101 12.52 -0.27 12.99
C VAL A 101 11.45 0.79 13.23
N ILE A 102 10.17 0.43 13.16
CA ILE A 102 9.04 1.37 13.37
C ILE A 102 9.08 1.92 14.81
N ILE A 103 9.18 1.05 15.81
CA ILE A 103 9.24 1.51 17.21
C ILE A 103 10.45 2.42 17.42
N THR A 104 11.62 2.05 16.92
CA THR A 104 12.83 2.90 17.04
C THR A 104 12.63 4.26 16.36
N THR A 105 12.05 4.30 15.17
CA THR A 105 11.87 5.54 14.42
C THR A 105 10.95 6.54 15.12
N PHE A 106 9.85 6.06 15.72
CA PHE A 106 8.82 6.92 16.30
C PHE A 106 8.97 7.14 17.80
N ALA A 107 9.63 6.23 18.54
CA ALA A 107 9.75 6.30 19.98
C ALA A 107 11.06 6.93 20.48
N VAL A 108 12.14 6.91 19.67
CA VAL A 108 13.40 7.53 20.06
C VAL A 108 13.33 9.04 19.90
N ASP A 109 13.44 9.74 21.02
CA ASP A 109 13.32 11.20 21.07
C ASP A 109 14.69 11.88 20.86
N VAL A 110 15.06 12.04 19.59
CA VAL A 110 16.23 12.79 19.15
C VAL A 110 15.81 13.86 18.14
N THR A 111 16.57 14.93 18.06
CA THR A 111 16.28 16.09 17.20
C THR A 111 17.53 16.50 16.40
N GLY A 112 17.38 17.47 15.49
CA GLY A 112 18.49 18.03 14.73
C GLY A 112 19.18 16.98 13.83
N TRP A 113 20.50 17.10 13.69
CA TRP A 113 21.31 16.18 12.86
C TRP A 113 21.36 14.75 13.40
N ALA A 114 21.22 14.55 14.73
CA ALA A 114 21.12 13.21 15.31
C ALA A 114 19.86 12.49 14.82
N PHE A 115 18.74 13.23 14.72
CA PHE A 115 17.52 12.68 14.11
C PHE A 115 17.72 12.35 12.62
N VAL A 116 18.35 13.22 11.83
CA VAL A 116 18.61 12.98 10.42
C VAL A 116 19.42 11.70 10.21
N GLY A 117 20.46 11.48 11.04
CA GLY A 117 21.25 10.26 11.00
C GLY A 117 20.46 9.01 11.38
N LEU A 118 19.71 9.07 12.48
CA LEU A 118 18.82 7.97 12.91
C LEU A 118 17.76 7.68 11.83
N PHE A 119 17.11 8.71 11.31
CA PHE A 119 16.10 8.59 10.26
C PHE A 119 16.66 7.91 9.02
N GLY A 120 17.85 8.31 8.56
CA GLY A 120 18.51 7.69 7.42
C GLY A 120 18.75 6.19 7.65
N ALA A 121 19.34 5.81 8.78
CA ALA A 121 19.57 4.41 9.12
C ALA A 121 18.26 3.62 9.18
N MET A 122 17.25 4.17 9.87
CA MET A 122 15.95 3.49 10.04
C MET A 122 15.15 3.43 8.73
N TYR A 123 15.24 4.44 7.86
CA TYR A 123 14.52 4.45 6.59
C TYR A 123 15.05 3.37 5.63
N PHE A 124 16.37 3.22 5.51
CA PHE A 124 16.97 2.12 4.74
C PHE A 124 16.71 0.75 5.38
N ALA A 125 16.77 0.65 6.71
CA ALA A 125 16.42 -0.57 7.42
C ALA A 125 14.94 -0.95 7.18
N TYR A 126 14.03 0.04 7.20
CA TYR A 126 12.62 -0.17 6.85
C TYR A 126 12.47 -0.69 5.43
N SER A 127 13.14 -0.08 4.46
CA SER A 127 13.13 -0.50 3.07
C SER A 127 13.47 -1.98 2.93
N ILE A 128 14.57 -2.43 3.55
CA ILE A 128 15.00 -3.83 3.50
C ILE A 128 13.99 -4.75 4.22
N THR A 129 13.64 -4.43 5.46
CA THR A 129 12.81 -5.32 6.29
C THR A 129 11.36 -5.39 5.81
N TYR A 130 10.83 -4.27 5.31
CA TYR A 130 9.50 -4.23 4.71
C TYR A 130 9.45 -5.07 3.44
N THR A 131 10.41 -4.92 2.53
CA THR A 131 10.51 -5.72 1.30
C THR A 131 10.57 -7.22 1.61
N MET A 132 11.29 -7.64 2.67
CA MET A 132 11.37 -9.05 3.08
C MET A 132 9.99 -9.65 3.33
N HIS A 133 9.15 -9.00 4.12
CA HIS A 133 7.83 -9.54 4.43
C HIS A 133 6.80 -9.24 3.33
N ASP A 134 6.89 -8.12 2.62
CA ASP A 134 5.93 -7.75 1.58
C ASP A 134 6.03 -8.69 0.38
N ILE A 135 7.23 -8.89 -0.18
CA ILE A 135 7.43 -9.84 -1.29
C ILE A 135 7.07 -11.26 -0.86
N SER A 136 7.38 -11.66 0.38
CA SER A 136 7.01 -12.98 0.90
C SER A 136 5.52 -13.13 1.02
N TYR A 137 4.80 -12.11 1.46
CA TYR A 137 3.36 -12.13 1.60
C TYR A 137 2.68 -12.32 0.23
N TRP A 138 2.95 -11.41 -0.72
CA TRP A 138 2.31 -11.47 -2.04
C TRP A 138 2.80 -12.65 -2.87
N GLY A 139 4.07 -13.01 -2.75
CA GLY A 139 4.67 -14.18 -3.41
C GLY A 139 4.11 -15.51 -2.92
N MET A 140 3.47 -15.55 -1.75
CA MET A 140 2.85 -16.76 -1.21
C MET A 140 1.59 -17.18 -1.99
N ILE A 141 0.85 -16.25 -2.62
CA ILE A 141 -0.44 -16.55 -3.28
C ILE A 141 -0.36 -17.73 -4.27
N PRO A 142 0.62 -17.80 -5.19
CA PRO A 142 0.77 -18.95 -6.07
C PRO A 142 1.05 -20.27 -5.33
N ALA A 143 1.69 -20.21 -4.15
CA ALA A 143 1.98 -21.39 -3.33
C ALA A 143 0.77 -21.86 -2.49
N LEU A 144 -0.31 -21.08 -2.40
CA LEU A 144 -1.52 -21.44 -1.67
C LEU A 144 -2.51 -22.27 -2.51
N SER A 145 -2.47 -22.18 -3.82
CA SER A 145 -3.34 -22.94 -4.72
C SER A 145 -2.79 -22.97 -6.14
N SER A 146 -2.92 -24.11 -6.80
CA SER A 146 -2.68 -24.27 -8.23
C SER A 146 -3.85 -23.72 -9.09
N ASN A 147 -5.05 -23.58 -8.52
CA ASN A 147 -6.24 -23.12 -9.23
C ASN A 147 -6.28 -21.59 -9.35
N PRO A 148 -6.27 -21.01 -10.58
CA PRO A 148 -6.31 -19.56 -10.80
C PRO A 148 -7.50 -18.86 -10.12
N GLY A 149 -8.70 -19.43 -10.21
CA GLY A 149 -9.90 -18.83 -9.60
C GLY A 149 -9.84 -18.79 -8.06
N THR A 150 -9.10 -19.71 -7.43
CA THR A 150 -8.85 -19.67 -5.99
C THR A 150 -7.81 -18.63 -5.64
N ARG A 151 -6.77 -18.44 -6.46
CA ARG A 151 -5.76 -17.37 -6.30
C ARG A 151 -6.41 -15.99 -6.38
N ASP A 152 -7.33 -15.79 -7.32
CA ASP A 152 -8.08 -14.53 -7.45
C ASP A 152 -8.90 -14.23 -6.19
N LYS A 153 -9.49 -15.24 -5.56
CA LYS A 153 -10.21 -15.08 -4.28
C LYS A 153 -9.26 -14.70 -3.13
N TYR A 154 -8.05 -15.30 -3.07
CA TYR A 154 -7.04 -14.91 -2.07
C TYR A 154 -6.60 -13.46 -2.28
N SER A 155 -6.25 -13.08 -3.51
CA SER A 155 -5.82 -11.72 -3.86
C SER A 155 -6.90 -10.69 -3.55
N SER A 156 -8.14 -10.93 -3.99
CA SER A 156 -9.25 -9.99 -3.77
C SER A 156 -9.55 -9.78 -2.28
N ARG A 157 -9.52 -10.87 -1.49
CA ARG A 157 -9.72 -10.75 -0.04
C ARG A 157 -8.53 -10.08 0.65
N ALA A 158 -7.29 -10.37 0.23
CA ALA A 158 -6.12 -9.71 0.77
C ALA A 158 -6.17 -8.19 0.53
N VAL A 159 -6.52 -7.76 -0.68
CA VAL A 159 -6.69 -6.32 -1.01
C VAL A 159 -7.82 -5.69 -0.19
N LEU A 160 -8.95 -6.39 0.01
CA LEU A 160 -10.04 -5.89 0.85
C LEU A 160 -9.57 -5.65 2.30
N PHE A 161 -8.88 -6.63 2.90
CA PHE A 161 -8.41 -6.55 4.28
C PHE A 161 -7.26 -5.53 4.44
N ALA A 162 -6.39 -5.40 3.42
CA ALA A 162 -5.41 -4.33 3.32
C ALA A 162 -6.08 -2.94 3.34
N GLY A 163 -7.15 -2.78 2.56
CA GLY A 163 -7.96 -1.56 2.57
C GLY A 163 -8.58 -1.25 3.93
N ILE A 164 -9.06 -2.26 4.65
CA ILE A 164 -9.56 -2.11 6.03
C ILE A 164 -8.43 -1.62 6.95
N GLY A 165 -7.26 -2.27 6.90
CA GLY A 165 -6.09 -1.87 7.70
C GLY A 165 -5.64 -0.43 7.42
N SER A 166 -5.49 -0.08 6.15
CA SER A 166 -5.12 1.28 5.73
C SER A 166 -6.14 2.33 6.16
N THR A 167 -7.44 2.04 6.05
CA THR A 167 -8.51 2.97 6.43
C THR A 167 -8.52 3.17 7.95
N LEU A 168 -8.44 2.09 8.72
CA LEU A 168 -8.35 2.17 10.19
C LEU A 168 -7.13 2.99 10.63
N ALA A 169 -5.96 2.74 10.03
CA ALA A 169 -4.75 3.52 10.32
C ALA A 169 -4.92 4.99 9.93
N GLY A 170 -5.45 5.27 8.73
CA GLY A 170 -5.71 6.63 8.25
C GLY A 170 -6.63 7.43 9.16
N MET A 171 -7.58 6.76 9.80
CA MET A 171 -8.51 7.36 10.76
C MET A 171 -7.90 7.49 12.17
N LEU A 172 -7.33 6.42 12.70
CA LEU A 172 -6.89 6.36 14.09
C LEU A 172 -5.58 7.09 14.35
N ILE A 173 -4.61 7.03 13.42
CA ILE A 173 -3.30 7.65 13.61
C ILE A 173 -3.45 9.15 13.90
N PRO A 174 -4.05 9.97 13.03
CA PRO A 174 -4.15 11.40 13.30
C PRO A 174 -4.99 11.73 14.52
N MET A 175 -6.06 10.97 14.77
CA MET A 175 -6.93 11.16 15.92
C MET A 175 -6.20 10.92 17.25
N LEU A 176 -5.27 9.97 17.30
CA LEU A 176 -4.55 9.56 18.49
C LEU A 176 -3.18 10.24 18.66
N THR A 177 -2.70 10.95 17.64
CA THR A 177 -1.34 11.53 17.66
C THR A 177 -1.31 13.06 17.65
N VAL A 178 -2.38 13.74 17.19
CA VAL A 178 -2.37 15.19 16.98
C VAL A 178 -3.51 15.88 17.71
N GLY A 179 -3.22 16.99 18.37
CA GLY A 179 -4.19 17.80 19.13
C GLY A 179 -4.51 17.24 20.51
N ASP A 180 -5.66 17.62 21.06
CA ASP A 180 -6.09 17.26 22.43
C ASP A 180 -6.33 15.75 22.61
N GLY A 181 -6.53 15.02 21.51
CA GLY A 181 -6.69 13.56 21.50
C GLY A 181 -5.37 12.78 21.54
N ALA A 182 -4.21 13.46 21.54
CA ALA A 182 -2.92 12.80 21.48
C ALA A 182 -2.65 11.94 22.74
N ILE A 183 -2.41 10.66 22.55
CA ILE A 183 -2.09 9.74 23.65
C ILE A 183 -0.74 10.12 24.26
N GLY A 184 -0.69 10.23 25.60
CA GLY A 184 0.52 10.61 26.31
C GLY A 184 0.74 12.13 26.40
N GLY A 185 -0.25 12.94 25.99
CA GLY A 185 -0.27 14.39 26.21
C GLY A 185 0.60 15.22 25.26
N SER A 186 1.20 14.60 24.25
CA SER A 186 1.95 15.30 23.20
C SER A 186 1.94 14.53 21.88
N THR A 187 2.11 15.25 20.76
CA THR A 187 2.18 14.62 19.43
C THR A 187 3.33 13.62 19.34
N ASN A 188 4.49 13.92 19.92
CA ASN A 188 5.65 13.00 19.91
C ASN A 188 5.33 11.69 20.67
N SER A 189 4.78 11.80 21.89
CA SER A 189 4.32 10.62 22.66
C SER A 189 3.20 9.87 21.94
N GLY A 190 2.26 10.58 21.32
CA GLY A 190 1.18 9.99 20.55
C GLY A 190 1.69 9.09 19.43
N TYR A 191 2.64 9.57 18.63
CA TYR A 191 3.25 8.74 17.58
C TYR A 191 4.01 7.53 18.15
N ALA A 192 4.73 7.69 19.27
CA ALA A 192 5.44 6.58 19.93
C ALA A 192 4.47 5.49 20.37
N TRP A 193 3.38 5.84 21.09
CA TRP A 193 2.38 4.89 21.54
C TRP A 193 1.61 4.22 20.40
N VAL A 194 1.24 5.00 19.38
CA VAL A 194 0.57 4.46 18.19
C VAL A 194 1.49 3.52 17.41
N ALA A 195 2.78 3.83 17.30
CA ALA A 195 3.76 2.94 16.67
C ALA A 195 3.86 1.60 17.41
N VAL A 196 3.89 1.61 18.75
CA VAL A 196 3.88 0.39 19.57
C VAL A 196 2.55 -0.37 19.38
N GLY A 197 1.41 0.31 19.46
CA GLY A 197 0.09 -0.30 19.31
C GLY A 197 -0.11 -0.96 17.94
N ILE A 198 0.22 -0.26 16.86
CA ILE A 198 0.17 -0.80 15.49
C ILE A 198 1.14 -1.98 15.34
N SER A 199 2.32 -1.90 15.91
CA SER A 199 3.31 -2.98 15.86
C SER A 199 2.81 -4.25 16.53
N VAL A 200 2.22 -4.14 17.72
CA VAL A 200 1.62 -5.27 18.44
C VAL A 200 0.47 -5.88 17.61
N LEU A 201 -0.45 -5.05 17.12
CA LEU A 201 -1.55 -5.51 16.27
C LEU A 201 -1.02 -6.23 15.01
N SER A 202 0.03 -5.69 14.38
CA SER A 202 0.62 -6.28 13.19
C SER A 202 1.23 -7.65 13.46
N LEU A 203 1.90 -7.82 14.61
CA LEU A 203 2.41 -9.12 15.02
C LEU A 203 1.27 -10.13 15.28
N ILE A 204 0.18 -9.69 15.89
CA ILE A 204 -0.99 -10.55 16.13
C ILE A 204 -1.60 -10.99 14.80
N PHE A 205 -1.84 -10.05 13.88
CA PHE A 205 -2.46 -10.36 12.60
C PHE A 205 -1.59 -11.23 11.71
N ILE A 206 -0.27 -10.99 11.67
CA ILE A 206 0.62 -11.81 10.85
C ILE A 206 0.76 -13.24 11.39
N CYS A 207 0.60 -13.47 12.69
CA CYS A 207 0.56 -14.81 13.27
C CYS A 207 -0.55 -15.67 12.66
N PHE A 208 -1.72 -15.10 12.33
CA PHE A 208 -2.77 -15.83 11.62
C PHE A 208 -2.30 -16.34 10.25
N THR A 209 -1.54 -15.53 9.53
CA THR A 209 -0.96 -15.96 8.24
C THR A 209 0.14 -17.01 8.44
N ILE A 210 1.09 -16.78 9.36
CA ILE A 210 2.24 -17.69 9.54
C ILE A 210 1.78 -19.07 10.03
N PHE A 211 0.92 -19.12 11.04
CA PHE A 211 0.49 -20.37 11.67
C PHE A 211 -0.82 -20.92 11.08
N GLY A 212 -1.70 -20.06 10.59
CA GLY A 212 -3.00 -20.43 10.06
C GLY A 212 -2.98 -20.93 8.62
N VAL A 213 -2.05 -20.49 7.80
CA VAL A 213 -1.97 -20.81 6.37
C VAL A 213 -1.14 -22.06 6.12
N LYS A 214 -1.54 -22.92 5.18
CA LYS A 214 -0.74 -24.04 4.68
C LYS A 214 -0.33 -23.75 3.23
N GLU A 215 0.97 -23.71 2.96
CA GLU A 215 1.52 -23.70 1.61
C GLU A 215 1.37 -25.11 0.99
N VAL A 216 0.99 -25.19 -0.27
CA VAL A 216 0.95 -26.46 -1.02
C VAL A 216 2.39 -26.78 -1.43
N GLN A 217 2.91 -27.90 -0.98
CA GLN A 217 4.27 -28.33 -1.35
C GLN A 217 4.30 -28.80 -2.82
N GLU A 218 5.40 -28.53 -3.53
CA GLU A 218 5.58 -28.89 -4.95
C GLU A 218 5.43 -30.41 -5.19
N ASP A 219 5.71 -31.23 -4.18
CA ASP A 219 5.57 -32.69 -4.27
C ASP A 219 4.10 -33.15 -4.29
N GLU A 220 3.18 -32.43 -3.64
CA GLU A 220 1.73 -32.69 -3.70
C GLU A 220 1.13 -32.35 -5.09
N VAL A 221 1.79 -31.46 -5.85
CA VAL A 221 1.36 -31.06 -7.20
C VAL A 221 1.77 -32.10 -8.25
N LYS A 222 2.91 -32.77 -8.05
CA LYS A 222 3.39 -33.82 -8.97
C LYS A 222 2.50 -35.05 -8.95
N ASP A 223 2.00 -35.46 -7.79
CA ASP A 223 1.06 -36.58 -7.66
C ASP A 223 -0.31 -36.30 -8.31
N SER A 224 -0.76 -35.02 -8.27
CA SER A 224 -2.04 -34.64 -8.92
C SER A 224 -1.92 -34.50 -10.44
N SER A 225 -0.75 -34.22 -10.98
CA SER A 225 -0.53 -34.06 -12.43
C SER A 225 -0.42 -35.39 -13.16
N THR A 226 -0.15 -36.50 -12.45
CA THR A 226 -0.12 -37.85 -13.01
C THR A 226 -1.50 -38.40 -13.30
N LEU A 227 -2.59 -37.81 -12.79
CA LEU A 227 -3.97 -38.29 -12.98
C LEU A 227 -4.76 -37.53 -14.06
N VAL A 228 -4.23 -36.48 -14.65
CA VAL A 228 -4.85 -35.76 -15.77
C VAL A 228 -3.92 -35.76 -16.96
N THR A 229 -3.74 -36.95 -17.56
CA THR A 229 -3.14 -37.09 -18.89
C THR A 229 -4.17 -36.73 -19.95
N ASN A 230 -4.16 -35.46 -20.38
CA ASN A 230 -4.40 -35.11 -21.78
C ASN A 230 -3.66 -33.85 -22.15
N LYS A 231 -2.49 -34.10 -22.69
CA LYS A 231 -1.62 -33.35 -23.59
C LYS A 231 -2.07 -31.97 -24.03
N LYS A 232 -1.35 -30.93 -23.49
CA LYS A 232 -0.55 -30.06 -24.40
C LYS A 232 0.73 -29.75 -23.65
N GLU A 233 1.84 -30.23 -24.18
CA GLU A 233 3.20 -30.00 -23.68
C GLU A 233 3.45 -28.50 -23.54
N ALA A 234 3.46 -27.99 -22.30
CA ALA A 234 4.10 -26.73 -22.01
C ALA A 234 5.61 -26.98 -22.17
N GLN A 235 6.19 -26.52 -23.26
CA GLN A 235 7.63 -26.54 -23.48
C GLN A 235 8.32 -25.88 -22.28
N PRO A 236 9.43 -26.43 -21.78
CA PRO A 236 10.19 -25.79 -20.71
C PRO A 236 10.64 -24.42 -21.20
N VAL A 237 10.18 -23.38 -20.50
CA VAL A 237 10.66 -22.01 -20.75
C VAL A 237 12.15 -22.01 -20.50
N LYS A 238 12.95 -22.05 -21.57
CA LYS A 238 14.41 -21.86 -21.52
C LYS A 238 14.65 -20.55 -20.74
N LYS A 239 15.46 -20.63 -19.67
CA LYS A 239 16.00 -19.46 -19.00
C LYS A 239 16.78 -18.63 -20.01
N ASP A 240 16.11 -17.70 -20.65
CA ASP A 240 16.73 -16.76 -21.56
C ASP A 240 17.33 -15.64 -20.72
N ASN A 241 18.65 -15.62 -20.58
CA ASN A 241 19.41 -14.60 -19.84
C ASN A 241 19.20 -13.18 -20.43
N ASN A 242 18.49 -13.06 -21.54
CA ASN A 242 18.15 -11.79 -22.19
C ASN A 242 16.70 -11.33 -21.94
N GLY A 243 15.95 -11.97 -21.04
CA GLY A 243 14.54 -11.69 -20.80
C GLY A 243 14.28 -10.21 -20.47
N ILE A 244 15.09 -9.60 -19.62
CA ILE A 244 14.93 -8.19 -19.21
C ILE A 244 15.20 -7.23 -20.40
N LYS A 245 16.27 -7.45 -21.19
CA LYS A 245 16.54 -6.62 -22.37
C LYS A 245 15.44 -6.74 -23.42
N LYS A 246 14.90 -7.93 -23.62
CA LYS A 246 13.80 -8.20 -24.54
C LYS A 246 12.51 -7.51 -24.08
N MET A 247 12.23 -7.57 -22.78
CA MET A 247 11.08 -6.91 -22.16
C MET A 247 11.16 -5.38 -22.28
N ILE A 248 12.31 -4.78 -21.95
CA ILE A 248 12.55 -3.34 -22.14
C ILE A 248 12.39 -2.95 -23.61
N LYS A 249 12.91 -3.75 -24.56
CA LYS A 249 12.78 -3.48 -25.99
C LYS A 249 11.33 -3.57 -26.48
N VAL A 250 10.53 -4.47 -25.95
CA VAL A 250 9.09 -4.58 -26.27
C VAL A 250 8.34 -3.36 -25.74
N ILE A 251 8.57 -2.97 -24.48
CA ILE A 251 7.96 -1.77 -23.88
C ILE A 251 8.36 -0.51 -24.67
N ALA A 252 9.65 -0.33 -24.96
CA ALA A 252 10.16 0.84 -25.68
C ALA A 252 9.62 0.98 -27.11
N LYS A 253 9.23 -0.11 -27.77
CA LYS A 253 8.63 -0.10 -29.10
C LYS A 253 7.12 0.13 -29.10
N ASN A 254 6.45 -0.05 -27.96
CA ASN A 254 5.00 0.10 -27.83
C ASN A 254 4.65 1.56 -27.47
N LYS A 255 4.53 2.43 -28.47
CA LYS A 255 4.22 3.84 -28.27
C LYS A 255 2.93 4.10 -27.47
N PRO A 256 1.78 3.41 -27.70
CA PRO A 256 0.60 3.57 -26.87
C PRO A 256 0.87 3.28 -25.39
N LEU A 257 1.60 2.20 -25.08
CA LEU A 257 1.96 1.83 -23.72
C LEU A 257 2.83 2.91 -23.06
N LEU A 258 3.81 3.47 -23.78
CA LEU A 258 4.65 4.56 -23.24
C LEU A 258 3.84 5.80 -22.87
N TRP A 259 2.87 6.21 -23.71
CA TRP A 259 2.01 7.34 -23.39
C TRP A 259 1.12 7.09 -22.17
N ILE A 260 0.60 5.87 -22.01
CA ILE A 260 -0.18 5.49 -20.82
C ILE A 260 0.72 5.53 -19.58
N ILE A 261 1.95 5.03 -19.66
CA ILE A 261 2.92 5.08 -18.53
C ILE A 261 3.23 6.53 -18.14
N VAL A 262 3.50 7.41 -19.10
CA VAL A 262 3.76 8.83 -18.83
C VAL A 262 2.54 9.50 -18.19
N ALA A 263 1.34 9.27 -18.70
CA ALA A 263 0.11 9.80 -18.11
C ALA A 263 -0.11 9.28 -16.69
N PHE A 264 0.17 8.01 -16.45
CA PHE A 264 0.08 7.39 -15.13
C PHE A 264 1.08 8.01 -14.13
N LEU A 265 2.33 8.21 -14.54
CA LEU A 265 3.34 8.86 -13.69
C LEU A 265 2.96 10.31 -13.34
N LEU A 266 2.49 11.09 -14.31
CA LEU A 266 2.03 12.46 -14.08
C LEU A 266 0.82 12.49 -13.13
N GLN A 267 -0.11 11.57 -13.29
CA GLN A 267 -1.26 11.43 -12.39
C GLN A 267 -0.82 11.07 -10.97
N GLN A 268 0.15 10.16 -10.79
CA GLN A 268 0.67 9.78 -9.47
C GLN A 268 1.41 10.94 -8.80
N ILE A 269 2.20 11.72 -9.54
CA ILE A 269 2.86 12.92 -9.03
C ILE A 269 1.81 13.96 -8.58
N GLY A 270 0.81 14.23 -9.41
CA GLY A 270 -0.27 15.17 -9.07
C GLY A 270 -1.05 14.73 -7.83
N ASN A 271 -1.39 13.44 -7.74
CA ASN A 271 -2.05 12.88 -6.56
C ASN A 271 -1.20 13.03 -5.29
N GLY A 272 0.09 12.73 -5.38
CA GLY A 272 1.02 12.88 -4.25
C GLY A 272 1.11 14.32 -3.74
N LEU A 273 1.21 15.30 -4.64
CA LEU A 273 1.27 16.72 -4.28
C LEU A 273 0.00 17.20 -3.56
N ILE A 274 -1.17 16.75 -4.01
CA ILE A 274 -2.44 17.16 -3.41
C ILE A 274 -2.69 16.46 -2.09
N THR A 275 -2.41 15.17 -2.01
CA THR A 275 -2.60 14.39 -0.78
C THR A 275 -1.67 14.89 0.34
N SER A 276 -0.40 15.19 0.04
CA SER A 276 0.53 15.72 1.05
C SER A 276 0.35 17.23 1.31
N GLY A 277 0.00 18.03 0.32
CA GLY A 277 -0.21 19.47 0.46
C GLY A 277 -1.53 19.79 1.16
N ILE A 278 -2.64 19.62 0.44
CA ILE A 278 -3.98 19.96 0.94
C ILE A 278 -4.52 18.86 1.87
N GLY A 279 -4.32 17.60 1.50
CA GLY A 279 -4.84 16.45 2.23
C GLY A 279 -4.23 16.22 3.61
N SER A 280 -3.10 16.84 3.95
CA SER A 280 -2.55 16.75 5.29
C SER A 280 -2.09 18.11 5.83
N THR A 281 -1.14 18.74 5.19
CA THR A 281 -0.49 19.95 5.71
C THR A 281 -1.49 21.09 5.89
N TYR A 282 -2.28 21.43 4.86
CA TYR A 282 -3.25 22.50 4.92
C TYR A 282 -4.32 22.30 6.00
N ILE A 283 -4.87 21.08 6.10
CA ILE A 283 -5.89 20.76 7.11
C ILE A 283 -5.36 20.94 8.53
N TYR A 284 -4.14 20.50 8.82
CA TYR A 284 -3.56 20.68 10.14
C TYR A 284 -3.31 22.16 10.47
N PHE A 285 -2.74 22.92 9.54
CA PHE A 285 -2.44 24.33 9.80
C PHE A 285 -3.68 25.21 9.86
N GLN A 286 -4.66 24.96 9.01
CA GLN A 286 -5.85 25.83 8.90
C GLN A 286 -6.89 25.56 10.00
N TYR A 287 -7.02 24.31 10.45
CA TYR A 287 -8.07 23.91 11.39
C TYR A 287 -7.54 23.53 12.78
N GLY A 288 -6.48 24.22 13.23
CA GLY A 288 -6.02 24.21 14.61
C GLY A 288 -5.28 22.96 15.07
N PHE A 289 -4.55 22.29 14.18
CA PHE A 289 -3.79 21.06 14.49
C PHE A 289 -4.65 19.95 15.11
N ASN A 290 -5.91 19.85 14.72
CA ASN A 290 -6.85 18.87 15.25
C ASN A 290 -6.81 17.58 14.40
N GLY A 291 -6.30 16.49 15.00
CA GLY A 291 -6.24 15.18 14.37
C GLY A 291 -7.62 14.58 14.07
N GLY A 292 -8.65 14.93 14.85
CA GLY A 292 -10.04 14.52 14.60
C GLY A 292 -10.60 15.14 13.32
N ASN A 293 -10.35 16.43 13.08
CA ASN A 293 -10.75 17.10 11.84
C ASN A 293 -10.05 16.48 10.63
N TYR A 294 -8.74 16.22 10.74
CA TYR A 294 -8.01 15.52 9.67
C TYR A 294 -8.58 14.11 9.42
N SER A 295 -8.85 13.34 10.46
CA SER A 295 -9.41 12.00 10.36
C SER A 295 -10.77 12.02 9.66
N LEU A 296 -11.65 12.96 10.01
CA LEU A 296 -12.96 13.13 9.39
C LEU A 296 -12.84 13.48 7.91
N PHE A 297 -12.01 14.48 7.60
CA PHE A 297 -11.74 14.92 6.23
C PHE A 297 -11.21 13.79 5.34
N SER A 298 -10.18 13.08 5.80
CA SER A 298 -9.54 12.00 5.04
C SER A 298 -10.46 10.79 4.87
N THR A 299 -11.21 10.42 5.92
CA THR A 299 -12.13 9.27 5.88
C THR A 299 -13.28 9.51 4.89
N ILE A 300 -13.89 10.69 4.90
CA ILE A 300 -14.95 11.03 3.94
C ILE A 300 -14.38 11.05 2.52
N GLY A 301 -13.21 11.66 2.32
CA GLY A 301 -12.54 11.71 1.02
C GLY A 301 -12.25 10.33 0.43
N VAL A 302 -11.80 9.39 1.26
CA VAL A 302 -11.50 8.01 0.83
C VAL A 302 -12.75 7.16 0.64
N ALA A 303 -13.83 7.41 1.40
CA ALA A 303 -15.09 6.67 1.27
C ALA A 303 -15.67 6.71 -0.16
N ALA A 304 -15.55 7.85 -0.84
CA ALA A 304 -15.96 8.00 -2.24
C ALA A 304 -15.18 7.06 -3.17
N THR A 305 -13.93 6.81 -2.89
CA THR A 305 -13.09 5.88 -3.66
C THR A 305 -13.58 4.44 -3.51
N ALA A 306 -13.97 4.04 -2.30
CA ALA A 306 -14.53 2.71 -2.05
C ALA A 306 -15.85 2.52 -2.82
N VAL A 307 -16.74 3.52 -2.82
CA VAL A 307 -17.96 3.51 -3.60
C VAL A 307 -17.68 3.39 -5.10
N LEU A 308 -16.70 4.14 -5.60
CA LEU A 308 -16.29 4.05 -7.01
C LEU A 308 -15.78 2.64 -7.35
N MET A 309 -14.95 2.03 -6.52
CA MET A 309 -14.42 0.68 -6.77
C MET A 309 -15.53 -0.37 -6.88
N VAL A 310 -16.57 -0.28 -6.04
CA VAL A 310 -17.74 -1.16 -6.10
C VAL A 310 -18.56 -0.94 -7.35
N LEU A 311 -18.77 0.32 -7.75
CA LEU A 311 -19.60 0.68 -8.90
C LEU A 311 -18.85 0.59 -10.24
N TYR A 312 -17.52 0.60 -10.23
CA TYR A 312 -16.69 0.65 -11.44
C TYR A 312 -17.00 -0.47 -12.45
N PRO A 313 -17.16 -1.75 -12.08
CA PRO A 313 -17.49 -2.81 -13.03
C PRO A 313 -18.82 -2.56 -13.76
N THR A 314 -19.81 -1.98 -13.08
CA THR A 314 -21.11 -1.64 -13.68
C THR A 314 -20.98 -0.43 -14.60
N ILE A 315 -20.25 0.60 -14.18
CA ILE A 315 -20.03 1.82 -14.97
C ILE A 315 -19.23 1.50 -16.24
N SER A 316 -18.17 0.73 -16.13
CA SER A 316 -17.25 0.40 -17.23
C SER A 316 -17.90 -0.48 -18.31
N ARG A 317 -18.96 -1.24 -17.98
CA ARG A 317 -19.74 -2.01 -18.95
C ARG A 317 -20.64 -1.12 -19.80
N ASN A 318 -21.17 -0.03 -19.23
CA ASN A 318 -22.20 0.80 -19.84
C ASN A 318 -21.63 2.06 -20.51
N VAL A 319 -20.40 2.47 -20.17
CA VAL A 319 -19.79 3.72 -20.64
C VAL A 319 -18.50 3.41 -21.38
N PRO A 320 -18.30 3.88 -22.62
CA PRO A 320 -17.05 3.74 -23.36
C PRO A 320 -15.88 4.37 -22.58
N ARG A 321 -14.73 3.70 -22.56
CA ARG A 321 -13.54 4.12 -21.77
C ARG A 321 -13.14 5.57 -21.99
N LYS A 322 -13.17 6.05 -23.25
CA LYS A 322 -12.84 7.44 -23.60
C LYS A 322 -13.79 8.42 -22.92
N LYS A 323 -15.11 8.17 -22.97
CA LYS A 323 -16.13 9.00 -22.32
C LYS A 323 -16.01 8.96 -20.79
N LEU A 324 -15.78 7.76 -20.24
CA LEU A 324 -15.55 7.59 -18.79
C LEU A 324 -14.34 8.39 -18.32
N MET A 325 -13.20 8.31 -19.02
CA MET A 325 -12.00 9.08 -18.71
C MET A 325 -12.25 10.58 -18.70
N THR A 326 -13.00 11.10 -19.69
CA THR A 326 -13.35 12.52 -19.78
C THR A 326 -14.24 12.95 -18.61
N ILE A 327 -15.24 12.15 -18.25
CA ILE A 327 -16.12 12.43 -17.09
C ILE A 327 -15.32 12.49 -15.79
N LEU A 328 -14.47 11.50 -15.56
CA LEU A 328 -13.64 11.41 -14.35
C LEU A 328 -12.64 12.59 -14.27
N LEU A 329 -12.08 13.01 -15.40
CA LEU A 329 -11.22 14.18 -15.47
C LEU A 329 -11.98 15.45 -15.10
N ILE A 330 -13.16 15.65 -15.65
CA ILE A 330 -14.00 16.83 -15.34
C ILE A 330 -14.37 16.84 -13.86
N VAL A 331 -14.82 15.72 -13.30
CA VAL A 331 -15.14 15.59 -11.87
C VAL A 331 -13.94 15.92 -10.99
N GLY A 332 -12.76 15.41 -11.32
CA GLY A 332 -11.53 15.71 -10.61
C GLY A 332 -11.16 17.19 -10.67
N LEU A 333 -11.26 17.82 -11.85
CA LEU A 333 -10.99 19.24 -12.03
C LEU A 333 -11.98 20.15 -11.26
N ILE A 334 -13.25 19.78 -11.21
CA ILE A 334 -14.24 20.47 -10.38
C ILE A 334 -13.86 20.37 -8.90
N GLY A 335 -13.46 19.18 -8.44
CA GLY A 335 -12.98 19.00 -7.07
C GLY A 335 -11.79 19.91 -6.75
N TYR A 336 -10.80 20.00 -7.64
CA TYR A 336 -9.66 20.90 -7.47
C TYR A 336 -10.02 22.37 -7.50
N ALA A 337 -10.95 22.78 -8.37
CA ALA A 337 -11.44 24.15 -8.42
C ALA A 337 -12.12 24.55 -7.10
N ILE A 338 -12.95 23.68 -6.54
CA ILE A 338 -13.60 23.88 -5.24
C ILE A 338 -12.55 24.04 -4.14
N MET A 339 -11.54 23.15 -4.09
CA MET A 339 -10.47 23.22 -3.10
C MET A 339 -9.65 24.49 -3.25
N GLY A 340 -9.32 24.89 -4.48
CA GLY A 340 -8.61 26.15 -4.76
C GLY A 340 -9.40 27.40 -4.34
N LEU A 341 -10.71 27.41 -4.53
CA LEU A 341 -11.55 28.49 -4.06
C LEU A 341 -11.61 28.61 -2.53
N CYS A 342 -11.58 27.50 -1.81
CA CYS A 342 -11.53 27.51 -0.34
C CYS A 342 -10.27 28.18 0.21
N THR A 343 -9.13 28.15 -0.51
CA THR A 343 -7.88 28.79 -0.06
C THR A 343 -7.94 30.31 -0.03
N VAL A 344 -8.97 30.94 -0.61
CA VAL A 344 -9.18 32.39 -0.62
C VAL A 344 -10.08 32.86 0.56
N HIS A 345 -10.53 31.93 1.40
CA HIS A 345 -11.30 32.20 2.63
C HIS A 345 -12.58 33.03 2.43
N PHE A 346 -13.38 32.72 1.41
CA PHE A 346 -14.67 33.38 1.19
C PHE A 346 -15.76 32.97 2.18
N LEU A 347 -15.56 31.84 2.86
CA LEU A 347 -16.56 31.23 3.71
C LEU A 347 -16.11 31.20 5.17
N PRO A 348 -17.03 31.18 6.14
CA PRO A 348 -16.70 30.88 7.53
C PRO A 348 -16.01 29.52 7.64
N LEU A 349 -15.00 29.39 8.52
CA LEU A 349 -14.15 28.20 8.65
C LEU A 349 -14.93 26.88 8.79
N ASN A 350 -16.04 26.89 9.51
CA ASN A 350 -16.88 25.69 9.68
C ASN A 350 -17.56 25.25 8.37
N ILE A 351 -18.00 26.19 7.53
CA ILE A 351 -18.60 25.89 6.21
C ILE A 351 -17.50 25.53 5.22
N GLU A 352 -16.39 26.29 5.25
CA GLU A 352 -15.22 26.07 4.41
C GLU A 352 -14.69 24.64 4.56
N PHE A 353 -14.61 24.11 5.78
CA PHE A 353 -14.19 22.73 6.04
C PHE A 353 -15.03 21.70 5.27
N TRP A 354 -16.34 21.83 5.28
CA TRP A 354 -17.24 20.89 4.58
C TRP A 354 -17.18 21.05 3.06
N VAL A 355 -17.06 22.27 2.55
CA VAL A 355 -16.89 22.54 1.12
C VAL A 355 -15.55 22.00 0.64
N LEU A 356 -14.48 22.20 1.40
CA LEU A 356 -13.15 21.64 1.13
C LEU A 356 -13.18 20.10 1.13
N THR A 357 -13.87 19.50 2.11
CA THR A 357 -14.06 18.04 2.19
C THR A 357 -14.82 17.51 0.97
N ALA A 358 -15.86 18.20 0.52
CA ALA A 358 -16.60 17.85 -0.69
C ALA A 358 -15.71 17.95 -1.95
N GLY A 359 -14.91 19.03 -2.07
CA GLY A 359 -13.93 19.18 -3.15
C GLY A 359 -12.88 18.07 -3.17
N PHE A 360 -12.34 17.73 -2.00
CA PHE A 360 -11.39 16.62 -1.85
C PHE A 360 -12.00 15.27 -2.22
N THR A 361 -13.23 15.02 -1.81
CA THR A 361 -14.00 13.82 -2.17
C THR A 361 -14.18 13.68 -3.68
N LEU A 362 -14.57 14.76 -4.36
CA LEU A 362 -14.71 14.79 -5.82
C LEU A 362 -13.37 14.59 -6.53
N SER A 363 -12.31 15.24 -6.04
CA SER A 363 -10.96 15.09 -6.61
C SER A 363 -10.46 13.66 -6.49
N ASN A 364 -10.63 13.01 -5.34
CA ASN A 364 -10.29 11.60 -5.12
C ASN A 364 -11.10 10.68 -6.03
N PHE A 365 -12.41 10.90 -6.15
CA PHE A 365 -13.26 10.13 -7.05
C PHE A 365 -12.76 10.20 -8.50
N GLY A 366 -12.46 11.40 -9.00
CA GLY A 366 -11.90 11.61 -10.33
C GLY A 366 -10.54 10.92 -10.51
N GLN A 367 -9.61 11.13 -9.59
CA GLN A 367 -8.24 10.59 -9.67
C GLN A 367 -8.18 9.06 -9.61
N TYR A 368 -8.84 8.45 -8.62
CA TYR A 368 -8.86 6.99 -8.50
C TYR A 368 -9.61 6.32 -9.64
N GLY A 369 -10.65 6.99 -10.19
CA GLY A 369 -11.31 6.53 -11.40
C GLY A 369 -10.38 6.53 -12.62
N ILE A 370 -9.62 7.59 -12.82
CA ILE A 370 -8.59 7.69 -13.88
C ILE A 370 -7.53 6.61 -13.68
N TYR A 371 -7.05 6.43 -12.44
CA TYR A 371 -6.10 5.37 -12.08
C TYR A 371 -6.60 3.99 -12.52
N LEU A 372 -7.86 3.62 -12.19
CA LEU A 372 -8.45 2.34 -12.56
C LEU A 372 -8.54 2.16 -14.09
N VAL A 373 -8.98 3.19 -14.80
CA VAL A 373 -9.07 3.14 -16.28
C VAL A 373 -7.68 2.94 -16.89
N MET A 374 -6.64 3.65 -16.40
CA MET A 374 -5.28 3.52 -16.90
C MET A 374 -4.67 2.16 -16.59
N MET A 375 -4.83 1.64 -15.36
CA MET A 375 -4.34 0.32 -14.96
C MET A 375 -4.92 -0.79 -15.85
N ILE A 376 -6.24 -0.77 -16.07
CA ILE A 376 -6.89 -1.75 -16.96
C ILE A 376 -6.43 -1.58 -18.41
N SER A 377 -6.15 -0.35 -18.84
CA SER A 377 -5.65 -0.09 -20.20
C SER A 377 -4.22 -0.62 -20.38
N ILE A 378 -3.35 -0.49 -19.38
CA ILE A 378 -2.00 -1.08 -19.38
C ILE A 378 -2.11 -2.60 -19.53
N LEU A 379 -2.93 -3.26 -18.68
CA LEU A 379 -3.11 -4.71 -18.69
C LEU A 379 -3.64 -5.25 -20.04
N ASN A 380 -4.40 -4.44 -20.79
CA ASN A 380 -4.95 -4.83 -22.08
C ASN A 380 -4.02 -4.49 -23.28
N THR A 381 -2.93 -3.77 -23.03
CA THR A 381 -1.99 -3.32 -24.07
C THR A 381 -0.69 -4.15 -24.06
N VAL A 382 -0.43 -4.85 -22.99
CA VAL A 382 0.66 -5.83 -22.80
C VAL A 382 0.18 -7.21 -23.23
#